data_9995d99948853627152de9cff4566a69
#
_entry.id   9995d99948853627152de9cff4566a69
#
_cell.length_a   1.000
_cell.length_b   1.000
_cell.length_c   1.000
_cell.angle_alpha   90.00
_cell.angle_beta   90.00
_cell.angle_gamma   90.00
#
_symmetry.space_group_name_H-M   'P 1'
#
loop_
_entity.id
_entity.type
_entity.pdbx_description
1 polymer ?
#
loop_
_entity_poly.entity_id
_entity_poly.type
_entity_poly.pdbx_seq_one_letter_code
_entity_poly.pdbx_strand_id
1 'polypeptide(L)'
;MRTCIVTRSRQPESRLVRFVRDREGKVVVDLKRLLPGRGAWVLRSRDVLGRAIAQKAFSRAFRNESKADEGLASDVEAGLETEALVALCRAIQSGEVKIAGTYDGTGTVLGEIISGECAEEGDRSVARIISIVSDEVSNNIPAIIVLSAGEMNLAFGSSGVLKAFVLDGRFGRAFLNAAILLQDYRSPATNIVAKQTRLPNTRRGLPQDMD
;
A
#
# COMPACT_ATOMS: atom_id res chain seq x y z
N MET A 1 -13.19 -8.57 -10.15
CA MET A 1 -12.94 -7.45 -11.09
C MET A 1 -14.02 -6.39 -10.93
N ARG A 2 -13.63 -5.11 -10.79
CA ARG A 2 -14.53 -3.94 -10.72
C ARG A 2 -14.06 -2.88 -11.69
N THR A 3 -14.93 -1.92 -12.00
CA THR A 3 -14.62 -0.82 -12.92
C THR A 3 -14.41 0.46 -12.15
N CYS A 4 -13.27 1.14 -12.39
CA CYS A 4 -13.00 2.46 -11.82
C CYS A 4 -13.97 3.48 -12.42
N ILE A 5 -14.63 4.30 -11.55
CA ILE A 5 -15.62 5.30 -12.00
C ILE A 5 -14.99 6.48 -12.76
N VAL A 6 -13.67 6.68 -12.63
CA VAL A 6 -12.92 7.76 -13.30
C VAL A 6 -12.26 7.27 -14.58
N THR A 7 -11.38 6.26 -14.48
CA THR A 7 -10.59 5.78 -15.61
C THR A 7 -11.34 4.78 -16.51
N ARG A 8 -12.49 4.30 -16.07
CA ARG A 8 -13.30 3.27 -16.76
C ARG A 8 -12.58 1.93 -16.96
N SER A 9 -11.37 1.78 -16.45
CA SER A 9 -10.61 0.54 -16.52
C SER A 9 -11.20 -0.52 -15.58
N ARG A 10 -11.21 -1.79 -16.03
CA ARG A 10 -11.55 -2.96 -15.21
C ARG A 10 -10.30 -3.43 -14.51
N GLN A 11 -10.35 -3.49 -13.18
CA GLN A 11 -9.21 -3.86 -12.35
C GLN A 11 -9.63 -4.89 -11.29
N PRO A 12 -8.70 -5.69 -10.78
CA PRO A 12 -8.94 -6.49 -9.58
C PRO A 12 -9.27 -5.56 -8.39
N GLU A 13 -10.12 -6.04 -7.49
CA GLU A 13 -10.56 -5.26 -6.33
C GLU A 13 -9.38 -4.84 -5.42
N SER A 14 -8.29 -5.60 -5.44
CA SER A 14 -7.06 -5.27 -4.72
C SER A 14 -6.39 -3.98 -5.19
N ARG A 15 -6.67 -3.52 -6.41
CA ARG A 15 -6.14 -2.25 -6.96
C ARG A 15 -7.10 -1.06 -6.84
N LEU A 16 -8.23 -1.27 -6.23
CA LEU A 16 -9.29 -0.28 -6.13
C LEU A 16 -9.63 -0.01 -4.68
N VAL A 17 -10.01 1.23 -4.39
CA VAL A 17 -10.63 1.63 -3.13
C VAL A 17 -12.13 1.67 -3.34
N ARG A 18 -12.88 1.09 -2.40
CA ARG A 18 -14.34 1.14 -2.37
C ARG A 18 -14.80 2.35 -1.58
N PHE A 19 -15.83 3.01 -2.09
CA PHE A 19 -16.52 4.11 -1.44
C PHE A 19 -18.01 3.78 -1.41
N VAL A 20 -18.68 4.24 -0.37
CA VAL A 20 -20.13 4.15 -0.23
C VAL A 20 -20.70 5.54 0.04
N ARG A 21 -22.00 5.70 -0.20
CA ARG A 21 -22.74 6.90 0.17
C ARG A 21 -23.52 6.60 1.45
N ASP A 22 -23.36 7.42 2.48
CA ASP A 22 -24.15 7.33 3.70
C ASP A 22 -25.58 7.89 3.52
N ARG A 23 -26.34 7.89 4.60
CA ARG A 23 -27.73 8.37 4.60
C ARG A 23 -27.82 9.88 4.39
N GLU A 24 -26.80 10.64 4.78
CA GLU A 24 -26.73 12.09 4.66
C GLU A 24 -26.21 12.56 3.29
N GLY A 25 -25.81 11.59 2.44
CA GLY A 25 -25.28 11.86 1.12
C GLY A 25 -23.77 12.07 1.08
N LYS A 26 -23.07 11.89 2.21
CA LYS A 26 -21.61 11.98 2.26
C LYS A 26 -20.98 10.72 1.67
N VAL A 27 -19.88 10.90 0.92
CA VAL A 27 -19.06 9.79 0.41
C VAL A 27 -18.08 9.38 1.49
N VAL A 28 -18.09 8.10 1.84
CA VAL A 28 -17.24 7.52 2.89
C VAL A 28 -16.38 6.42 2.30
N VAL A 29 -15.11 6.36 2.72
CA VAL A 29 -14.19 5.30 2.34
C VAL A 29 -14.51 3.99 3.07
N ASP A 30 -14.42 2.87 2.35
CA ASP A 30 -14.68 1.53 2.88
C ASP A 30 -13.52 0.58 2.51
N LEU A 31 -12.38 0.76 3.17
CA LEU A 31 -11.18 -0.05 2.94
C LEU A 31 -11.42 -1.53 3.25
N LYS A 32 -12.17 -1.81 4.32
CA LYS A 32 -12.46 -3.18 4.76
C LYS A 32 -13.63 -3.83 4.02
N ARG A 33 -14.36 -3.08 3.18
CA ARG A 33 -15.52 -3.55 2.38
C ARG A 33 -16.66 -4.10 3.23
N LEU A 34 -16.86 -3.53 4.40
CA LEU A 34 -17.86 -3.95 5.37
C LEU A 34 -19.12 -3.08 5.35
N LEU A 35 -19.04 -1.86 4.81
CA LEU A 35 -20.16 -0.95 4.83
C LEU A 35 -21.25 -1.39 3.84
N PRO A 36 -22.53 -1.29 4.25
CA PRO A 36 -23.65 -1.65 3.39
C PRO A 36 -23.84 -0.65 2.24
N GLY A 37 -24.60 -1.04 1.24
CA GLY A 37 -25.01 -0.16 0.14
C GLY A 37 -24.19 -0.35 -1.14
N ARG A 38 -24.59 0.45 -2.17
CA ARG A 38 -23.90 0.46 -3.47
C ARG A 38 -22.49 0.99 -3.31
N GLY A 39 -21.49 0.23 -3.77
CA GLY A 39 -20.10 0.68 -3.81
C GLY A 39 -19.75 1.38 -5.11
N ALA A 40 -19.04 2.50 -5.03
CA ALA A 40 -18.29 3.11 -6.12
C ALA A 40 -16.81 2.77 -5.96
N TRP A 41 -16.12 2.47 -7.06
CA TRP A 41 -14.74 1.99 -7.04
C TRP A 41 -13.84 2.98 -7.75
N VAL A 42 -12.75 3.38 -7.11
CA VAL A 42 -11.74 4.28 -7.66
C VAL A 42 -10.39 3.58 -7.64
N LEU A 43 -9.60 3.74 -8.70
CA LEU A 43 -8.23 3.25 -8.73
C LEU A 43 -7.47 3.81 -7.53
N ARG A 44 -6.66 2.97 -6.87
CA ARG A 44 -5.91 3.34 -5.67
C ARG A 44 -4.77 4.28 -6.05
N SER A 45 -5.09 5.55 -6.16
CA SER A 45 -4.18 6.64 -6.44
C SER A 45 -4.81 7.94 -5.95
N ARG A 46 -4.03 8.73 -5.23
CA ARG A 46 -4.47 10.04 -4.72
C ARG A 46 -4.92 10.95 -5.87
N ASP A 47 -4.18 10.96 -6.99
CA ASP A 47 -4.50 11.75 -8.18
C ASP A 47 -5.84 11.35 -8.81
N VAL A 48 -6.10 10.04 -8.91
CA VAL A 48 -7.36 9.55 -9.48
C VAL A 48 -8.53 9.87 -8.57
N LEU A 49 -8.34 9.79 -7.25
CA LEU A 49 -9.35 10.17 -6.28
C LEU A 49 -9.63 11.68 -6.34
N GLY A 50 -8.61 12.53 -6.42
CA GLY A 50 -8.76 13.97 -6.62
C GLY A 50 -9.59 14.29 -7.88
N ARG A 51 -9.31 13.59 -8.99
CA ARG A 51 -10.13 13.71 -10.21
C ARG A 51 -11.57 13.24 -10.01
N ALA A 52 -11.80 12.18 -9.22
CA ALA A 52 -13.14 11.71 -8.92
C ALA A 52 -13.97 12.77 -8.19
N ILE A 53 -13.35 13.49 -7.25
CA ILE A 53 -13.96 14.57 -6.47
C ILE A 53 -14.26 15.77 -7.40
N ALA A 54 -13.24 16.26 -8.10
CA ALA A 54 -13.35 17.43 -8.98
C ALA A 54 -14.42 17.24 -10.08
N GLN A 55 -14.53 16.04 -10.64
CA GLN A 55 -15.47 15.70 -11.70
C GLN A 55 -16.86 15.30 -11.20
N LYS A 56 -17.14 15.33 -9.90
CA LYS A 56 -18.39 14.84 -9.28
C LYS A 56 -18.73 13.41 -9.72
N ALA A 57 -17.70 12.55 -9.88
CA ALA A 57 -17.87 11.20 -10.41
C ALA A 57 -18.69 10.30 -9.46
N PHE A 58 -18.67 10.57 -8.17
CA PHE A 58 -19.45 9.85 -7.16
C PHE A 58 -20.95 10.06 -7.34
N SER A 59 -21.42 11.30 -7.56
CA SER A 59 -22.83 11.57 -7.81
C SER A 59 -23.37 10.81 -9.03
N ARG A 60 -22.57 10.74 -10.11
CA ARG A 60 -22.92 9.92 -11.29
C ARG A 60 -22.94 8.42 -10.98
N ALA A 61 -21.98 7.92 -10.19
CA ALA A 61 -21.90 6.51 -9.85
C ALA A 61 -23.05 6.04 -8.95
N PHE A 62 -23.41 6.85 -7.96
CA PHE A 62 -24.50 6.56 -7.04
C PHE A 62 -25.89 6.91 -7.62
N ARG A 63 -25.94 7.63 -8.76
CA ARG A 63 -27.17 8.17 -9.36
C ARG A 63 -27.96 9.05 -8.40
N ASN A 64 -27.25 9.75 -7.54
CA ASN A 64 -27.81 10.65 -6.53
C ASN A 64 -26.75 11.70 -6.17
N GLU A 65 -27.18 12.86 -5.74
CA GLU A 65 -26.27 13.87 -5.25
C GLU A 65 -25.43 13.31 -4.10
N SER A 66 -24.13 13.51 -4.17
CA SER A 66 -23.18 12.96 -3.21
C SER A 66 -22.10 13.98 -2.90
N LYS A 67 -21.86 14.18 -1.59
CA LYS A 67 -20.89 15.14 -1.09
C LYS A 67 -19.56 14.41 -0.84
N ALA A 68 -18.61 14.60 -1.74
CA ALA A 68 -17.22 14.17 -1.54
C ALA A 68 -16.41 15.42 -1.22
N ASP A 69 -15.93 15.53 0.01
CA ASP A 69 -15.12 16.65 0.45
C ASP A 69 -13.63 16.45 0.08
N GLU A 70 -12.83 17.50 0.21
CA GLU A 70 -11.40 17.48 -0.08
C GLU A 70 -10.63 16.60 0.93
N GLY A 71 -11.16 16.43 2.14
CA GLY A 71 -10.59 15.58 3.19
C GLY A 71 -10.64 14.10 2.86
N LEU A 72 -11.51 13.67 1.93
CA LEU A 72 -11.68 12.24 1.58
C LEU A 72 -10.37 11.58 1.14
N ALA A 73 -9.48 12.30 0.47
CA ALA A 73 -8.18 11.78 0.06
C ALA A 73 -7.25 11.53 1.25
N SER A 74 -7.28 12.41 2.23
CA SER A 74 -6.54 12.25 3.49
C SER A 74 -7.12 11.15 4.36
N ASP A 75 -8.44 10.97 4.38
CA ASP A 75 -9.10 9.88 5.09
C ASP A 75 -8.68 8.50 4.54
N VAL A 76 -8.55 8.38 3.21
CA VAL A 76 -8.04 7.15 2.58
C VAL A 76 -6.59 6.90 2.98
N GLU A 77 -5.73 7.92 2.94
CA GLU A 77 -4.32 7.82 3.31
C GLU A 77 -4.16 7.39 4.76
N ALA A 78 -4.80 8.09 5.69
CA ALA A 78 -4.77 7.79 7.12
C ALA A 78 -5.28 6.37 7.43
N GLY A 79 -6.32 5.92 6.71
CA GLY A 79 -6.80 4.55 6.84
C GLY A 79 -5.78 3.51 6.38
N LEU A 80 -5.09 3.75 5.26
CA LEU A 80 -4.04 2.86 4.76
C LEU A 80 -2.79 2.87 5.66
N GLU A 81 -2.41 4.03 6.20
CA GLU A 81 -1.34 4.14 7.21
C GLU A 81 -1.66 3.32 8.46
N THR A 82 -2.87 3.48 8.98
CA THR A 82 -3.33 2.71 10.14
C THR A 82 -3.28 1.21 9.87
N GLU A 83 -3.71 0.75 8.69
CA GLU A 83 -3.63 -0.66 8.32
C GLU A 83 -2.18 -1.16 8.25
N ALA A 84 -1.28 -0.36 7.69
CA ALA A 84 0.15 -0.70 7.60
C ALA A 84 0.79 -0.77 8.99
N LEU A 85 0.53 0.21 9.88
CA LEU A 85 1.05 0.22 11.24
C LEU A 85 0.54 -0.96 12.08
N VAL A 86 -0.75 -1.26 12.00
CA VAL A 86 -1.33 -2.44 12.70
C VAL A 86 -0.71 -3.73 12.20
N ALA A 87 -0.49 -3.86 10.89
CA ALA A 87 0.16 -5.03 10.31
C ALA A 87 1.64 -5.12 10.74
N LEU A 88 2.37 -4.00 10.80
CA LEU A 88 3.74 -3.92 11.31
C LEU A 88 3.82 -4.37 12.77
N CYS A 89 2.99 -3.82 13.65
CA CYS A 89 2.97 -4.22 15.06
C CYS A 89 2.76 -5.73 15.24
N ARG A 90 1.88 -6.34 14.46
CA ARG A 90 1.65 -7.79 14.49
C ARG A 90 2.87 -8.58 13.99
N ALA A 91 3.55 -8.10 12.96
CA ALA A 91 4.74 -8.73 12.42
C ALA A 91 5.94 -8.61 13.39
N ILE A 92 6.05 -7.50 14.12
CA ILE A 92 7.03 -7.34 15.21
C ILE A 92 6.73 -8.33 16.34
N GLN A 93 5.48 -8.40 16.81
CA GLN A 93 5.07 -9.29 17.90
C GLN A 93 5.27 -10.78 17.56
N SER A 94 5.14 -11.16 16.29
CA SER A 94 5.39 -12.52 15.82
C SER A 94 6.88 -12.83 15.60
N GLY A 95 7.77 -11.84 15.72
CA GLY A 95 9.20 -11.98 15.42
C GLY A 95 9.52 -12.01 13.92
N GLU A 96 8.54 -11.72 13.06
CA GLU A 96 8.70 -11.67 11.61
C GLU A 96 9.21 -10.31 11.09
N VAL A 97 9.39 -9.33 11.99
CA VAL A 97 10.11 -8.08 11.73
C VAL A 97 11.15 -7.88 12.84
N LYS A 98 12.40 -7.69 12.45
CA LYS A 98 13.53 -7.49 13.36
C LYS A 98 14.30 -6.21 13.01
N ILE A 99 14.71 -5.46 14.04
CA ILE A 99 15.59 -4.30 13.85
C ILE A 99 16.93 -4.77 13.26
N ALA A 100 17.49 -4.04 12.31
CA ALA A 100 18.72 -4.44 11.60
C ALA A 100 19.88 -4.78 12.55
N GLY A 101 20.04 -4.02 13.64
CA GLY A 101 21.09 -4.27 14.65
C GLY A 101 20.89 -5.53 15.50
N THR A 102 19.71 -6.14 15.49
CA THR A 102 19.40 -7.37 16.25
C THR A 102 19.14 -8.58 15.35
N TYR A 103 19.24 -8.41 14.04
CA TYR A 103 19.04 -9.49 13.09
C TYR A 103 20.24 -10.42 13.05
N ASP A 104 20.01 -11.70 13.31
CA ASP A 104 21.03 -12.75 13.44
C ASP A 104 21.33 -13.48 12.11
N GLY A 105 20.79 -12.98 11.00
CA GLY A 105 20.95 -13.61 9.68
C GLY A 105 20.05 -14.83 9.42
N THR A 106 19.17 -15.18 10.37
CA THR A 106 18.29 -16.35 10.22
C THR A 106 16.95 -15.98 9.58
N GLY A 107 16.48 -16.84 8.66
CA GLY A 107 15.21 -16.67 7.96
C GLY A 107 15.35 -15.95 6.61
N THR A 108 14.32 -16.11 5.76
CA THR A 108 14.28 -15.47 4.45
C THR A 108 13.80 -14.03 4.60
N VAL A 109 14.62 -13.07 4.20
CA VAL A 109 14.26 -11.66 4.20
C VAL A 109 13.42 -11.35 2.94
N LEU A 110 12.23 -10.81 3.12
CA LEU A 110 11.31 -10.41 2.06
C LEU A 110 11.42 -8.94 1.70
N GLY A 111 11.85 -8.10 2.63
CA GLY A 111 11.96 -6.67 2.43
C GLY A 111 12.71 -5.99 3.56
N GLU A 112 13.10 -4.77 3.30
CA GLU A 112 13.76 -3.88 4.24
C GLU A 112 12.90 -2.65 4.49
N ILE A 113 12.69 -2.28 5.75
CA ILE A 113 12.02 -1.05 6.14
C ILE A 113 13.10 -0.02 6.44
N ILE A 114 13.02 1.14 5.81
CA ILE A 114 13.91 2.27 6.07
C ILE A 114 13.03 3.46 6.48
N SER A 115 13.40 4.16 7.55
CA SER A 115 12.67 5.36 7.96
C SER A 115 12.83 6.48 6.93
N GLY A 116 11.75 7.24 6.69
CA GLY A 116 11.74 8.33 5.72
C GLY A 116 12.74 9.45 5.98
N GLU A 117 13.30 9.54 7.18
CA GLU A 117 14.31 10.53 7.55
C GLU A 117 15.73 10.13 7.12
N CYS A 118 15.98 8.86 6.84
CA CYS A 118 17.25 8.38 6.28
C CYS A 118 17.32 8.53 4.74
N ALA A 119 16.25 8.88 4.09
CA ALA A 119 16.27 9.25 2.67
C ALA A 119 16.71 10.71 2.58
N GLU A 120 17.89 10.95 2.00
CA GLU A 120 18.61 12.22 1.94
C GLU A 120 17.74 13.49 1.83
N GLU A 121 18.18 14.55 2.53
CA GLU A 121 17.59 15.90 2.53
C GLU A 121 17.42 16.44 1.10
N GLY A 122 16.21 16.35 0.56
CA GLY A 122 15.95 16.96 -0.75
C GLY A 122 14.51 17.01 -1.21
N ASP A 123 13.62 16.19 -0.68
CA ASP A 123 12.23 16.24 -1.14
C ASP A 123 11.24 15.80 -0.05
N ARG A 124 10.73 16.78 0.67
CA ARG A 124 9.75 16.62 1.77
C ARG A 124 8.33 16.27 1.31
N SER A 125 8.07 16.13 0.02
CA SER A 125 6.71 15.99 -0.49
C SER A 125 6.38 14.64 -1.13
N VAL A 126 7.34 13.72 -1.21
CA VAL A 126 7.05 12.39 -1.80
C VAL A 126 7.66 11.31 -0.92
N ALA A 127 6.82 10.51 -0.27
CA ALA A 127 7.21 9.21 0.25
C ALA A 127 7.80 8.39 -0.90
N ARG A 128 9.10 8.42 -1.08
CA ARG A 128 9.83 7.68 -2.11
C ARG A 128 9.95 6.22 -1.68
N ILE A 129 9.28 5.49 -2.17
CA ILE A 129 9.12 4.41 -3.10
C ILE A 129 10.43 3.82 -3.58
N ILE A 130 10.72 2.62 -3.02
CA ILE A 130 11.57 1.59 -3.62
C ILE A 130 12.67 2.13 -4.53
N SER A 131 13.83 2.37 -4.00
CA SER A 131 15.03 2.18 -4.77
C SER A 131 15.48 0.72 -4.60
N ILE A 132 15.60 0.02 -5.69
CA ILE A 132 16.36 -1.21 -5.75
C ILE A 132 17.80 -0.76 -5.58
N VAL A 133 18.31 -0.83 -4.37
CA VAL A 133 19.72 -0.60 -4.11
C VAL A 133 20.43 -1.92 -4.36
N SER A 134 21.02 -2.02 -5.55
CA SER A 134 22.08 -2.99 -5.81
C SER A 134 23.37 -2.42 -5.25
N ASP A 135 23.79 -2.84 -4.07
CA ASP A 135 25.18 -2.82 -3.68
C ASP A 135 25.53 -4.08 -2.87
N GLU A 136 26.37 -4.82 -3.40
CA GLU A 136 27.38 -5.84 -3.04
C GLU A 136 27.11 -6.92 -1.98
N VAL A 137 25.99 -6.92 -1.26
CA VAL A 137 25.61 -8.11 -0.48
C VAL A 137 24.16 -8.47 -0.83
N SER A 138 24.08 -9.23 -1.90
CA SER A 138 23.01 -10.17 -2.23
C SER A 138 21.57 -9.65 -2.26
N ASN A 139 20.99 -9.90 -3.41
CA ASN A 139 19.58 -10.21 -3.54
C ASN A 139 18.61 -9.05 -3.39
N ASN A 140 18.43 -8.25 -4.45
CA ASN A 140 17.13 -7.69 -4.90
C ASN A 140 16.02 -7.61 -3.81
N ILE A 141 16.40 -7.26 -2.57
CA ILE A 141 15.48 -7.10 -1.45
C ILE A 141 14.83 -5.71 -1.58
N PRO A 142 13.51 -5.61 -1.74
CA PRO A 142 12.84 -4.33 -1.89
C PRO A 142 12.95 -3.51 -0.59
N ALA A 143 13.45 -2.28 -0.69
CA ALA A 143 13.38 -1.31 0.39
C ALA A 143 12.00 -0.64 0.42
N ILE A 144 11.40 -0.53 1.60
CA ILE A 144 10.09 0.05 1.83
C ILE A 144 10.25 1.30 2.69
N ILE A 145 9.93 2.45 2.11
CA ILE A 145 10.00 3.76 2.77
C ILE A 145 8.58 4.33 2.81
N VAL A 146 7.76 3.88 3.73
CA VAL A 146 6.36 4.34 3.87
C VAL A 146 6.05 4.90 5.24
N LEU A 147 6.95 4.70 6.21
CA LEU A 147 6.79 5.12 7.60
C LEU A 147 7.85 6.15 7.97
N SER A 148 7.47 7.13 8.77
CA SER A 148 8.37 8.06 9.41
C SER A 148 9.16 7.38 10.54
N ALA A 149 10.27 7.99 10.99
CA ALA A 149 11.00 7.50 12.15
C ALA A 149 10.13 7.50 13.42
N GLY A 150 9.23 8.49 13.56
CA GLY A 150 8.28 8.54 14.68
C GLY A 150 7.33 7.34 14.70
N GLU A 151 6.78 6.97 13.57
CA GLU A 151 5.90 5.81 13.44
C GLU A 151 6.65 4.48 13.67
N MET A 152 7.88 4.37 13.15
CA MET A 152 8.74 3.21 13.43
C MET A 152 9.07 3.11 14.93
N ASN A 153 9.49 4.20 15.56
CA ASN A 153 9.79 4.21 16.99
C ASN A 153 8.56 3.81 17.83
N LEU A 154 7.38 4.30 17.44
CA LEU A 154 6.12 3.92 18.11
C LEU A 154 5.82 2.42 17.93
N ALA A 155 5.96 1.90 16.72
CA ALA A 155 5.67 0.49 16.44
C ALA A 155 6.62 -0.47 17.14
N PHE A 156 7.92 -0.12 17.23
CA PHE A 156 8.94 -0.94 17.90
C PHE A 156 9.02 -0.70 19.40
N GLY A 157 8.38 0.36 19.93
CA GLY A 157 8.49 0.73 21.35
C GLY A 157 9.91 1.18 21.76
N SER A 158 10.73 1.61 20.82
CA SER A 158 12.11 2.06 21.04
C SER A 158 12.46 3.21 20.13
N SER A 159 13.35 4.12 20.59
CA SER A 159 13.82 5.25 19.79
C SER A 159 15.00 4.87 18.89
N GLY A 160 15.14 5.59 17.77
CA GLY A 160 16.29 5.45 16.86
C GLY A 160 16.21 4.23 15.92
N VAL A 161 15.04 3.67 15.70
CA VAL A 161 14.86 2.59 14.73
C VAL A 161 14.83 3.19 13.32
N LEU A 162 15.95 3.09 12.63
CA LEU A 162 16.11 3.61 11.27
C LEU A 162 15.91 2.54 10.19
N LYS A 163 16.17 1.28 10.56
CA LYS A 163 16.18 0.15 9.63
C LYS A 163 15.71 -1.15 10.29
N ALA A 164 14.87 -1.90 9.60
CA ALA A 164 14.41 -3.21 10.04
C ALA A 164 14.22 -4.15 8.84
N PHE A 165 14.35 -5.46 9.10
CA PHE A 165 14.12 -6.51 8.09
C PHE A 165 12.77 -7.18 8.29
N VAL A 166 12.07 -7.42 7.19
CA VAL A 166 10.83 -8.18 7.15
C VAL A 166 11.14 -9.60 6.72
N LEU A 167 10.87 -10.54 7.59
CA LEU A 167 11.11 -11.96 7.35
C LEU A 167 9.89 -12.62 6.71
N ASP A 168 10.14 -13.76 6.05
CA ASP A 168 9.06 -14.54 5.45
C ASP A 168 8.20 -15.20 6.53
N GLY A 169 6.93 -14.86 6.51
CA GLY A 169 5.91 -15.34 7.42
C GLY A 169 4.55 -14.73 7.09
N ARG A 170 3.53 -15.17 7.80
CA ARG A 170 2.15 -14.72 7.57
C ARG A 170 2.00 -13.22 7.81
N PHE A 171 2.55 -12.72 8.91
CA PHE A 171 2.40 -11.33 9.33
C PHE A 171 3.38 -10.41 8.60
N GLY A 172 4.61 -10.86 8.31
CA GLY A 172 5.56 -10.16 7.46
C GLY A 172 4.99 -9.91 6.06
N ARG A 173 4.42 -10.93 5.43
CA ARG A 173 3.73 -10.79 4.13
C ARG A 173 2.50 -9.87 4.22
N ALA A 174 1.74 -9.93 5.33
CA ALA A 174 0.58 -9.05 5.53
C ALA A 174 1.01 -7.59 5.64
N PHE A 175 2.09 -7.31 6.38
CA PHE A 175 2.67 -5.97 6.46
C PHE A 175 3.16 -5.48 5.09
N LEU A 176 3.94 -6.29 4.36
CA LEU A 176 4.42 -5.92 3.01
C LEU A 176 3.26 -5.56 2.08
N ASN A 177 2.19 -6.35 2.09
CA ASN A 177 1.01 -6.04 1.31
C ASN A 177 0.39 -4.69 1.71
N ALA A 178 0.23 -4.41 3.00
CA ALA A 178 -0.34 -3.15 3.47
C ALA A 178 0.56 -1.95 3.10
N ALA A 179 1.88 -2.09 3.26
CA ALA A 179 2.85 -1.07 2.87
C ALA A 179 2.83 -0.77 1.36
N ILE A 180 2.77 -1.81 0.52
CA ILE A 180 2.62 -1.64 -0.94
C ILE A 180 1.31 -0.93 -1.29
N LEU A 181 0.21 -1.21 -0.57
CA LEU A 181 -1.06 -0.55 -0.80
C LEU A 181 -1.01 0.95 -0.51
N LEU A 182 -0.36 1.34 0.59
CA LEU A 182 -0.14 2.74 0.96
C LEU A 182 0.76 3.43 -0.05
N GLN A 183 1.84 2.77 -0.44
CA GLN A 183 2.78 3.24 -1.43
C GLN A 183 2.14 3.48 -2.80
N ASP A 184 1.35 2.52 -3.29
CA ASP A 184 0.63 2.66 -4.56
C ASP A 184 -0.35 3.84 -4.51
N TYR A 185 -0.96 4.11 -3.34
CA TYR A 185 -1.86 5.25 -3.18
C TYR A 185 -1.13 6.59 -3.29
N ARG A 186 0.05 6.70 -2.70
CA ARG A 186 0.90 7.90 -2.72
C ARG A 186 1.58 8.13 -4.07
N SER A 187 1.76 7.07 -4.86
CA SER A 187 2.44 7.14 -6.15
C SER A 187 1.61 7.85 -7.22
N PRO A 188 2.24 8.61 -8.14
CA PRO A 188 1.55 9.15 -9.30
C PRO A 188 0.92 8.04 -10.15
N ALA A 189 -0.28 8.30 -10.68
CA ALA A 189 -1.05 7.32 -11.46
C ALA A 189 -0.30 6.75 -12.68
N THR A 190 0.65 7.49 -13.23
CA THR A 190 1.51 7.08 -14.36
C THR A 190 2.34 5.83 -14.05
N ASN A 191 2.81 5.68 -12.81
CA ASN A 191 3.65 4.55 -12.40
C ASN A 191 2.84 3.26 -12.16
N ILE A 192 1.54 3.39 -11.89
CA ILE A 192 0.66 2.23 -11.66
C ILE A 192 0.41 1.47 -12.97
N VAL A 193 0.37 2.15 -14.10
CA VAL A 193 0.16 1.55 -15.43
C VAL A 193 1.45 0.87 -15.93
N ALA A 194 2.61 1.45 -15.65
CA ALA A 194 3.91 0.91 -16.11
C ALA A 194 4.31 -0.40 -15.40
N LYS A 195 3.87 -0.62 -14.15
CA LYS A 195 4.11 -1.88 -13.41
C LYS A 195 3.29 -3.07 -13.94
N GLN A 196 2.36 -2.86 -14.88
CA GLN A 196 1.57 -3.95 -15.46
C GLN A 196 2.37 -4.91 -16.35
N THR A 197 3.59 -4.54 -16.77
CA THR A 197 4.38 -5.30 -17.74
C THR A 197 5.42 -6.23 -17.09
N ARG A 198 5.54 -6.27 -15.75
CA ARG A 198 6.63 -7.00 -15.06
C ARG A 198 6.18 -7.92 -13.93
N LEU A 199 5.10 -8.68 -14.10
CA LEU A 199 4.88 -9.86 -13.27
C LEU A 199 5.49 -11.07 -13.99
N PRO A 200 6.47 -11.77 -13.41
CA PRO A 200 6.95 -13.02 -13.99
C PRO A 200 5.80 -14.03 -13.98
N ASN A 201 5.55 -14.55 -15.19
CA ASN A 201 4.56 -15.59 -15.41
C ASN A 201 5.11 -16.91 -14.83
N THR A 202 4.86 -17.18 -13.57
CA THR A 202 5.17 -18.49 -12.97
C THR A 202 4.16 -19.52 -13.44
N ARG A 203 4.19 -19.86 -14.72
CA ARG A 203 3.73 -21.18 -15.15
C ARG A 203 4.81 -22.19 -14.77
N ARG A 204 4.63 -22.88 -13.66
CA ARG A 204 5.34 -24.13 -13.43
C ARG A 204 4.92 -25.10 -14.53
N GLY A 205 5.84 -25.38 -15.43
CA GLY A 205 5.75 -26.55 -16.30
C GLY A 205 5.74 -27.80 -15.43
N LEU A 206 4.69 -28.58 -15.55
CA LEU A 206 4.69 -29.97 -15.10
C LEU A 206 5.72 -30.74 -15.95
N PRO A 207 6.56 -31.60 -15.36
CA PRO A 207 7.35 -32.53 -16.15
C PRO A 207 6.40 -33.51 -16.83
N GLN A 208 6.50 -33.62 -18.13
CA GLN A 208 5.95 -34.75 -18.88
C GLN A 208 6.90 -35.92 -18.65
N ASP A 209 6.43 -36.88 -17.91
CA ASP A 209 7.08 -38.19 -17.83
C ASP A 209 7.04 -38.84 -19.21
N MET A 210 8.20 -39.27 -19.64
CA MET A 210 8.39 -40.07 -20.84
C MET A 210 8.07 -41.54 -20.52
N ASP A 211 7.25 -42.13 -21.36
CA ASP A 211 7.36 -43.53 -21.75
C ASP A 211 8.31 -43.66 -22.94
#